data_ef5525100302ad3e0c766724d4894f8c
#
_entry.id   ef5525100302ad3e0c766724d4894f8c
#
_cell.length_a   1.000
_cell.length_b   1.000
_cell.length_c   1.000
_cell.angle_alpha   90.00
_cell.angle_beta   90.00
_cell.angle_gamma   90.00
#
_symmetry.space_group_name_H-M   'P 1'
#
loop_
_entity.id
_entity.type
_entity.pdbx_description
1 polymer ?
#
loop_
_entity_poly.entity_id
_entity_poly.type
_entity_poly.pdbx_seq_one_letter_code
_entity_poly.pdbx_strand_id
1 'polypeptide(L)'
;MKQVKKIISVVLVLGMFSGTAFSATQIEWWHAMGGALGEAVNTIVGGFNRSQTEYEMKAVYKGNYTETMTAAIAAFRAKKQPHVVQVFEVGTATMMAAKGAIYPVHQMMEDTGQPFDESRYISAVIGYYTTTDGKLLSLPFNSSTPVVFWNKAAFAKAGLDRAPKTWEEMGKFSKKLISSGASECGFTIGWQSWSMLENFSTWHDVAFATKENGFAGLDTEFVFDSPLHVKHIQQLADWQKDNVFRYGGRRGDGNPLFAEGKCAMLINSSAYYGGLVKSTKFDFGTSQLPYWASAVSEPQNSIIGGATLWVLKGGTKDEYKGVAKFMTYMSDVFVQTYWHQNTGYVPITNEAYELTKNSDYYNKNEGRDVAIIQMSSKPPTSNSKGLRLGNFVQIRDILNEELEAIWAGKKTAKVGLGDAVSRGNKLLRKFERANR
;
A
#
# COMPACT_ATOMS: atom_id res chain seq x y z
N MET A 1 28.44 -78.46 -50.90
CA MET A 1 29.02 -77.59 -49.84
C MET A 1 28.05 -76.43 -49.62
N LYS A 2 27.25 -76.52 -48.55
CA LYS A 2 26.26 -75.47 -48.15
C LYS A 2 26.84 -74.68 -46.98
N GLN A 3 27.07 -73.37 -47.13
CA GLN A 3 27.44 -72.47 -46.06
C GLN A 3 26.17 -72.02 -45.32
N VAL A 4 26.13 -72.25 -44.03
CA VAL A 4 25.10 -71.78 -43.16
C VAL A 4 25.54 -70.40 -42.58
N LYS A 5 24.84 -69.29 -42.95
CA LYS A 5 25.04 -67.97 -42.35
C LYS A 5 24.28 -67.92 -41.04
N LYS A 6 24.97 -67.75 -39.92
CA LYS A 6 24.37 -67.46 -38.61
C LYS A 6 24.04 -65.98 -38.58
N ILE A 7 22.76 -65.63 -38.45
CA ILE A 7 22.27 -64.29 -38.17
C ILE A 7 22.25 -64.13 -36.66
N ILE A 8 23.08 -63.24 -36.10
CA ILE A 8 23.05 -62.83 -34.72
C ILE A 8 22.05 -61.66 -34.60
N SER A 9 20.88 -61.90 -33.98
CA SER A 9 19.92 -60.83 -33.65
C SER A 9 20.35 -60.16 -32.34
N VAL A 10 20.84 -58.94 -32.46
CA VAL A 10 21.09 -58.09 -31.29
C VAL A 10 19.74 -57.46 -30.89
N VAL A 11 19.17 -57.90 -29.79
CA VAL A 11 17.98 -57.28 -29.18
C VAL A 11 18.44 -56.07 -28.37
N LEU A 12 18.19 -54.90 -28.90
CA LEU A 12 18.41 -53.60 -28.24
C LEU A 12 17.25 -53.39 -27.24
N VAL A 13 17.49 -53.65 -25.96
CA VAL A 13 16.56 -53.31 -24.90
C VAL A 13 16.68 -51.82 -24.65
N LEU A 14 15.80 -51.01 -25.28
CA LEU A 14 15.59 -49.64 -24.90
C LEU A 14 14.86 -49.64 -23.54
N GLY A 15 15.61 -49.40 -22.46
CA GLY A 15 15.06 -49.09 -21.14
C GLY A 15 14.35 -47.77 -21.24
N MET A 16 12.99 -47.77 -21.32
CA MET A 16 12.18 -46.56 -21.10
C MET A 16 12.32 -46.17 -19.61
N PHE A 17 13.24 -45.27 -19.30
CA PHE A 17 13.16 -44.49 -18.08
C PHE A 17 11.89 -43.63 -18.15
N SER A 18 10.77 -44.18 -17.67
CA SER A 18 9.59 -43.39 -17.36
C SER A 18 9.96 -42.51 -16.17
N GLY A 19 10.61 -41.38 -16.44
CA GLY A 19 10.72 -40.31 -15.45
C GLY A 19 9.29 -39.92 -15.09
N THR A 20 8.86 -40.24 -13.87
CA THR A 20 7.64 -39.64 -13.31
C THR A 20 7.86 -38.12 -13.32
N ALA A 21 7.28 -37.45 -14.30
CA ALA A 21 7.18 -36.00 -14.27
C ALA A 21 6.34 -35.66 -13.02
N PHE A 22 6.99 -35.30 -11.93
CA PHE A 22 6.30 -34.73 -10.79
C PHE A 22 5.71 -33.41 -11.28
N SER A 23 4.37 -33.32 -11.30
CA SER A 23 3.69 -32.06 -11.52
C SER A 23 4.06 -31.10 -10.38
N ALA A 24 4.43 -29.87 -10.73
CA ALA A 24 4.72 -28.84 -9.73
C ALA A 24 3.53 -28.65 -8.76
N THR A 25 3.83 -28.53 -7.48
CA THR A 25 2.82 -28.25 -6.46
C THR A 25 2.22 -26.86 -6.70
N GLN A 26 0.90 -26.83 -6.87
CA GLN A 26 0.18 -25.59 -7.18
C GLN A 26 -0.01 -24.74 -5.93
N ILE A 27 0.30 -23.45 -6.02
CA ILE A 27 0.10 -22.46 -4.95
C ILE A 27 -0.71 -21.30 -5.51
N GLU A 28 -1.70 -20.82 -4.78
CA GLU A 28 -2.58 -19.74 -5.22
C GLU A 28 -2.42 -18.48 -4.37
N TRP A 29 -2.27 -17.34 -5.05
CA TRP A 29 -2.21 -16.00 -4.46
C TRP A 29 -3.35 -15.12 -5.01
N TRP A 30 -4.23 -14.63 -4.14
CA TRP A 30 -5.26 -13.66 -4.50
C TRP A 30 -4.78 -12.24 -4.25
N HIS A 31 -4.91 -11.38 -5.25
CA HIS A 31 -4.40 -10.01 -5.20
C HIS A 31 -5.38 -8.99 -5.80
N ALA A 32 -5.12 -7.70 -5.48
CA ALA A 32 -5.90 -6.54 -5.90
C ALA A 32 -5.17 -5.64 -6.92
N MET A 33 -4.13 -6.15 -7.55
CA MET A 33 -3.33 -5.38 -8.51
C MET A 33 -3.92 -5.49 -9.91
N GLY A 34 -4.53 -4.41 -10.39
CA GLY A 34 -5.08 -4.31 -11.75
C GLY A 34 -4.18 -3.53 -12.71
N GLY A 35 -4.48 -3.56 -14.00
CA GLY A 35 -3.76 -2.81 -15.03
C GLY A 35 -2.25 -3.04 -15.02
N ALA A 36 -1.46 -2.01 -15.15
CA ALA A 36 0.01 -2.10 -15.16
C ALA A 36 0.61 -2.74 -13.91
N LEU A 37 -0.03 -2.60 -12.74
CA LEU A 37 0.41 -3.28 -11.52
C LEU A 37 0.17 -4.79 -11.59
N GLY A 38 -0.93 -5.22 -12.23
CA GLY A 38 -1.20 -6.64 -12.50
C GLY A 38 -0.20 -7.24 -13.48
N GLU A 39 0.21 -6.51 -14.50
CA GLU A 39 1.27 -6.93 -15.43
C GLU A 39 2.61 -7.12 -14.69
N ALA A 40 2.95 -6.22 -13.78
CA ALA A 40 4.15 -6.35 -12.96
C ALA A 40 4.08 -7.56 -12.01
N VAL A 41 2.91 -7.85 -11.41
CA VAL A 41 2.67 -9.08 -10.62
C VAL A 41 2.88 -10.31 -11.48
N ASN A 42 2.31 -10.36 -12.68
CA ASN A 42 2.48 -11.49 -13.59
C ASN A 42 3.95 -11.70 -13.99
N THR A 43 4.71 -10.61 -14.16
CA THR A 43 6.15 -10.67 -14.44
C THR A 43 6.91 -11.31 -13.29
N ILE A 44 6.64 -10.91 -12.05
CA ILE A 44 7.26 -11.47 -10.85
C ILE A 44 6.91 -12.96 -10.69
N VAL A 45 5.63 -13.31 -10.79
CA VAL A 45 5.15 -14.69 -10.67
C VAL A 45 5.73 -15.57 -11.78
N GLY A 46 5.77 -15.07 -13.02
CA GLY A 46 6.43 -15.77 -14.13
C GLY A 46 7.93 -15.95 -13.89
N GLY A 47 8.60 -14.99 -13.26
CA GLY A 47 10.01 -15.11 -12.83
C GLY A 47 10.19 -16.23 -11.81
N PHE A 48 9.37 -16.28 -10.77
CA PHE A 48 9.38 -17.36 -9.77
C PHE A 48 9.17 -18.73 -10.41
N ASN A 49 8.13 -18.88 -11.22
CA ASN A 49 7.80 -20.14 -11.88
C ASN A 49 8.90 -20.64 -12.85
N ARG A 50 9.68 -19.73 -13.43
CA ARG A 50 10.85 -20.11 -14.27
C ARG A 50 12.12 -20.40 -13.47
N SER A 51 12.23 -19.92 -12.24
CA SER A 51 13.44 -20.06 -11.41
C SER A 51 13.59 -21.45 -10.78
N GLN A 52 12.54 -22.25 -10.78
CA GLN A 52 12.49 -23.59 -10.19
C GLN A 52 11.35 -24.40 -10.83
N THR A 53 11.26 -25.72 -10.54
CA THR A 53 10.29 -26.64 -11.14
C THR A 53 9.41 -27.37 -10.11
N GLU A 54 9.64 -27.14 -8.82
CA GLU A 54 8.93 -27.85 -7.73
C GLU A 54 7.56 -27.26 -7.44
N TYR A 55 7.40 -25.93 -7.63
CA TYR A 55 6.19 -25.20 -7.28
C TYR A 55 5.75 -24.30 -8.45
N GLU A 56 4.43 -24.15 -8.61
CA GLU A 56 3.84 -23.21 -9.54
C GLU A 56 2.92 -22.24 -8.79
N MET A 57 3.30 -20.96 -8.76
CA MET A 57 2.47 -19.89 -8.20
C MET A 57 1.45 -19.42 -9.24
N LYS A 58 0.18 -19.42 -8.85
CA LYS A 58 -0.92 -18.85 -9.62
C LYS A 58 -1.42 -17.57 -8.96
N ALA A 59 -1.14 -16.43 -9.57
CA ALA A 59 -1.70 -15.15 -9.15
C ALA A 59 -3.11 -14.96 -9.72
N VAL A 60 -4.08 -14.60 -8.87
CA VAL A 60 -5.47 -14.41 -9.27
C VAL A 60 -5.96 -13.03 -8.83
N TYR A 61 -6.26 -12.17 -9.79
CA TYR A 61 -6.86 -10.86 -9.53
C TYR A 61 -8.30 -11.02 -9.02
N LYS A 62 -8.61 -10.39 -7.90
CA LYS A 62 -9.92 -10.46 -7.22
C LYS A 62 -10.62 -9.11 -7.07
N GLY A 63 -10.32 -8.15 -7.95
CA GLY A 63 -10.86 -6.80 -7.86
C GLY A 63 -10.02 -5.90 -6.94
N ASN A 64 -10.65 -4.90 -6.33
CA ASN A 64 -9.97 -4.00 -5.41
C ASN A 64 -9.66 -4.65 -4.05
N TYR A 65 -8.96 -3.94 -3.16
CA TYR A 65 -8.57 -4.47 -1.84
C TYR A 65 -9.75 -4.98 -1.00
N THR A 66 -10.86 -4.24 -0.97
CA THR A 66 -12.05 -4.62 -0.20
C THR A 66 -12.69 -5.88 -0.77
N GLU A 67 -12.80 -5.97 -2.10
CA GLU A 67 -13.32 -7.14 -2.80
C GLU A 67 -12.44 -8.37 -2.57
N THR A 68 -11.12 -8.21 -2.70
CA THR A 68 -10.14 -9.28 -2.47
C THR A 68 -10.23 -9.82 -1.04
N MET A 69 -10.25 -8.94 -0.04
CA MET A 69 -10.36 -9.33 1.37
C MET A 69 -11.70 -10.02 1.66
N THR A 70 -12.80 -9.47 1.16
CA THR A 70 -14.15 -10.05 1.34
C THR A 70 -14.25 -11.43 0.71
N ALA A 71 -13.73 -11.60 -0.51
CA ALA A 71 -13.68 -12.88 -1.20
C ALA A 71 -12.86 -13.92 -0.42
N ALA A 72 -11.70 -13.52 0.13
CA ALA A 72 -10.85 -14.42 0.93
C ALA A 72 -11.54 -14.87 2.22
N ILE A 73 -12.24 -13.96 2.93
CA ILE A 73 -13.03 -14.30 4.13
C ILE A 73 -14.15 -15.31 3.79
N ALA A 74 -14.87 -15.07 2.70
CA ALA A 74 -15.93 -15.98 2.25
C ALA A 74 -15.39 -17.35 1.85
N ALA A 75 -14.28 -17.38 1.11
CA ALA A 75 -13.61 -18.61 0.70
C ALA A 75 -13.06 -19.41 1.90
N PHE A 76 -12.50 -18.73 2.90
CA PHE A 76 -12.02 -19.39 4.12
C PHE A 76 -13.16 -20.10 4.87
N ARG A 77 -14.31 -19.44 5.01
CA ARG A 77 -15.52 -20.06 5.60
C ARG A 77 -16.00 -21.28 4.81
N ALA A 78 -15.84 -21.25 3.48
CA ALA A 78 -16.18 -22.36 2.59
C ALA A 78 -15.07 -23.41 2.44
N LYS A 79 -13.92 -23.27 3.13
CA LYS A 79 -12.71 -24.11 3.00
C LYS A 79 -12.18 -24.20 1.55
N LYS A 80 -12.22 -23.06 0.85
CA LYS A 80 -11.75 -22.86 -0.54
C LYS A 80 -10.85 -21.63 -0.67
N GLN A 81 -10.18 -21.25 0.42
CA GLN A 81 -9.29 -20.11 0.46
C GLN A 81 -8.01 -20.35 -0.35
N PRO A 82 -7.38 -19.28 -0.88
CA PRO A 82 -6.03 -19.37 -1.45
C PRO A 82 -5.00 -19.60 -0.34
N HIS A 83 -3.77 -19.94 -0.72
CA HIS A 83 -2.65 -20.02 0.22
C HIS A 83 -2.20 -18.66 0.70
N VAL A 84 -2.21 -17.67 -0.22
CA VAL A 84 -1.78 -16.29 0.03
C VAL A 84 -2.87 -15.31 -0.38
N VAL A 85 -3.12 -14.31 0.44
CA VAL A 85 -4.03 -13.21 0.12
C VAL A 85 -3.35 -11.87 0.39
N GLN A 86 -3.49 -10.95 -0.56
CA GLN A 86 -3.10 -9.56 -0.40
C GLN A 86 -4.19 -8.80 0.38
N VAL A 87 -3.81 -8.25 1.54
CA VAL A 87 -4.70 -7.43 2.37
C VAL A 87 -4.06 -6.07 2.61
N PHE A 88 -4.83 -5.01 2.37
CA PHE A 88 -4.36 -3.65 2.60
C PHE A 88 -4.26 -3.32 4.11
N GLU A 89 -3.52 -2.26 4.44
CA GLU A 89 -3.09 -1.93 5.80
C GLU A 89 -4.23 -1.83 6.80
N VAL A 90 -5.39 -1.29 6.40
CA VAL A 90 -6.56 -1.17 7.28
C VAL A 90 -7.22 -2.51 7.63
N GLY A 91 -6.89 -3.58 6.91
CA GLY A 91 -7.32 -4.94 7.21
C GLY A 91 -6.49 -5.62 8.29
N THR A 92 -5.33 -5.07 8.66
CA THR A 92 -4.34 -5.71 9.53
C THR A 92 -4.92 -6.17 10.87
N ALA A 93 -5.59 -5.31 11.62
CA ALA A 93 -6.17 -5.69 12.90
C ALA A 93 -7.24 -6.79 12.77
N THR A 94 -8.02 -6.78 11.70
CA THR A 94 -9.00 -7.82 11.39
C THR A 94 -8.32 -9.16 11.09
N MET A 95 -7.23 -9.15 10.33
CA MET A 95 -6.44 -10.36 10.05
C MET A 95 -5.77 -10.90 11.31
N MET A 96 -5.19 -10.04 12.16
CA MET A 96 -4.60 -10.43 13.44
C MET A 96 -5.62 -11.08 14.39
N ALA A 97 -6.86 -10.61 14.36
CA ALA A 97 -7.96 -11.17 15.16
C ALA A 97 -8.52 -12.48 14.61
N ALA A 98 -8.23 -12.83 13.36
CA ALA A 98 -8.70 -14.08 12.73
C ALA A 98 -7.90 -15.29 13.23
N LYS A 99 -7.96 -15.55 14.55
CA LYS A 99 -7.27 -16.65 15.21
C LYS A 99 -7.62 -17.99 14.57
N GLY A 100 -6.61 -18.79 14.25
CA GLY A 100 -6.79 -20.09 13.59
C GLY A 100 -6.92 -20.04 12.06
N ALA A 101 -7.14 -18.85 11.45
CA ALA A 101 -7.19 -18.70 9.99
C ALA A 101 -5.83 -18.34 9.38
N ILE A 102 -4.99 -17.64 10.14
CA ILE A 102 -3.71 -17.10 9.68
C ILE A 102 -2.57 -18.02 10.07
N TYR A 103 -1.63 -18.24 9.14
CA TYR A 103 -0.34 -18.80 9.43
C TYR A 103 0.68 -17.65 9.47
N PRO A 104 1.17 -17.23 10.64
CA PRO A 104 2.14 -16.14 10.74
C PRO A 104 3.38 -16.41 9.90
N VAL A 105 3.84 -15.40 9.13
CA VAL A 105 4.95 -15.60 8.19
C VAL A 105 6.22 -16.05 8.91
N HIS A 106 6.60 -15.44 10.04
CA HIS A 106 7.76 -15.86 10.80
C HIS A 106 7.70 -17.34 11.17
N GLN A 107 6.54 -17.81 11.65
CA GLN A 107 6.34 -19.22 12.04
C GLN A 107 6.37 -20.16 10.84
N MET A 108 5.73 -19.79 9.74
CA MET A 108 5.76 -20.60 8.51
C MET A 108 7.18 -20.74 7.95
N MET A 109 7.96 -19.65 7.95
CA MET A 109 9.36 -19.70 7.48
C MET A 109 10.21 -20.62 8.34
N GLU A 110 10.05 -20.56 9.67
CA GLU A 110 10.71 -21.45 10.61
C GLU A 110 10.29 -22.92 10.39
N ASP A 111 8.98 -23.22 10.38
CA ASP A 111 8.43 -24.58 10.23
C ASP A 111 8.80 -25.24 8.89
N THR A 112 9.03 -24.43 7.85
CA THR A 112 9.44 -24.91 6.52
C THR A 112 10.95 -24.94 6.31
N GLY A 113 11.73 -24.45 7.28
CA GLY A 113 13.19 -24.39 7.22
C GLY A 113 13.73 -23.40 6.19
N GLN A 114 12.95 -22.36 5.84
CA GLN A 114 13.40 -21.30 4.94
C GLN A 114 14.14 -20.22 5.74
N PRO A 115 15.30 -19.73 5.24
CA PRO A 115 16.00 -18.60 5.87
C PRO A 115 15.08 -17.37 5.92
N PHE A 116 14.96 -16.77 7.10
CA PHE A 116 14.16 -15.56 7.27
C PHE A 116 14.81 -14.63 8.29
N ASP A 117 15.13 -13.44 7.86
CA ASP A 117 15.73 -12.40 8.69
C ASP A 117 14.89 -11.13 8.60
N GLU A 118 14.16 -10.83 9.66
CA GLU A 118 13.26 -9.68 9.75
C GLU A 118 14.02 -8.35 9.73
N SER A 119 15.31 -8.32 10.10
CA SER A 119 16.14 -7.11 10.11
C SER A 119 16.45 -6.57 8.72
N ARG A 120 16.27 -7.39 7.68
CA ARG A 120 16.44 -6.97 6.27
C ARG A 120 15.37 -5.99 5.82
N TYR A 121 14.22 -5.96 6.49
CA TYR A 121 13.10 -5.13 6.07
C TYR A 121 13.19 -3.73 6.69
N ILE A 122 12.70 -2.74 5.94
CA ILE A 122 12.65 -1.34 6.39
C ILE A 122 11.68 -1.22 7.57
N SER A 123 12.16 -0.75 8.70
CA SER A 123 11.40 -0.70 9.97
C SER A 123 10.09 0.10 9.87
N ALA A 124 10.08 1.20 9.13
CA ALA A 124 8.88 2.00 8.87
C ALA A 124 7.79 1.22 8.09
N VAL A 125 8.16 0.15 7.39
CA VAL A 125 7.25 -0.71 6.65
C VAL A 125 6.75 -1.87 7.50
N ILE A 126 7.67 -2.58 8.19
CA ILE A 126 7.29 -3.81 8.92
C ILE A 126 6.61 -3.56 10.25
N GLY A 127 6.88 -2.44 10.92
CA GLY A 127 6.29 -2.13 12.24
C GLY A 127 4.77 -2.16 12.27
N TYR A 128 4.14 -1.97 11.12
CA TYR A 128 2.69 -2.07 10.95
C TYR A 128 2.17 -3.52 11.03
N TYR A 129 2.97 -4.51 10.61
CA TYR A 129 2.58 -5.89 10.36
C TYR A 129 3.19 -6.90 11.35
N THR A 130 3.79 -6.40 12.42
CA THR A 130 4.42 -7.22 13.46
C THR A 130 3.55 -7.38 14.69
N THR A 131 3.80 -8.43 15.47
CA THR A 131 3.33 -8.55 16.85
C THR A 131 3.97 -7.47 17.74
N THR A 132 3.55 -7.38 18.99
CA THR A 132 4.13 -6.45 19.98
C THR A 132 5.59 -6.78 20.34
N ASP A 133 6.00 -8.05 20.18
CA ASP A 133 7.36 -8.54 20.36
C ASP A 133 8.19 -8.55 19.05
N GLY A 134 7.68 -7.89 17.98
CA GLY A 134 8.42 -7.64 16.75
C GLY A 134 8.37 -8.76 15.71
N LYS A 135 7.59 -9.83 15.91
CA LYS A 135 7.48 -10.96 14.99
C LYS A 135 6.60 -10.65 13.79
N LEU A 136 7.08 -10.86 12.57
CA LEU A 136 6.36 -10.53 11.33
C LEU A 136 5.22 -11.52 11.07
N LEU A 137 4.00 -11.01 11.00
CA LEU A 137 2.77 -11.79 10.78
C LEU A 137 2.45 -12.00 9.31
N SER A 138 2.79 -11.02 8.47
CA SER A 138 2.55 -11.03 7.02
C SER A 138 3.70 -10.36 6.29
N LEU A 139 4.00 -10.81 5.05
CA LEU A 139 5.10 -10.25 4.28
C LEU A 139 4.68 -8.92 3.64
N PRO A 140 5.36 -7.78 3.90
CA PRO A 140 5.13 -6.54 3.15
C PRO A 140 5.28 -6.77 1.65
N PHE A 141 4.42 -6.15 0.85
CA PHE A 141 4.47 -6.31 -0.60
C PHE A 141 4.53 -4.97 -1.32
N ASN A 142 3.48 -4.19 -1.22
CA ASN A 142 3.35 -2.92 -1.93
C ASN A 142 3.05 -1.80 -0.93
N SER A 143 4.10 -1.14 -0.47
CA SER A 143 4.02 -0.05 0.48
C SER A 143 4.21 1.30 -0.21
N SER A 144 3.42 2.29 0.17
CA SER A 144 3.46 3.64 -0.35
C SER A 144 3.10 4.64 0.76
N THR A 145 3.26 5.93 0.48
CA THR A 145 2.75 7.01 1.34
C THR A 145 2.19 8.12 0.46
N PRO A 146 1.26 8.96 0.92
CA PRO A 146 0.79 10.07 0.10
C PRO A 146 1.89 11.09 -0.09
N VAL A 147 1.99 11.60 -1.32
CA VAL A 147 2.93 12.65 -1.74
C VAL A 147 2.20 13.70 -2.55
N VAL A 148 2.83 14.85 -2.79
CA VAL A 148 2.32 15.88 -3.70
C VAL A 148 2.95 15.70 -5.07
N PHE A 149 2.16 15.44 -6.09
CA PHE A 149 2.55 15.59 -7.49
C PHE A 149 2.17 16.99 -7.96
N TRP A 150 3.04 17.65 -8.73
CA TRP A 150 2.81 19.02 -9.20
C TRP A 150 3.26 19.22 -10.65
N ASN A 151 2.47 19.96 -11.43
CA ASN A 151 2.72 20.23 -12.84
C ASN A 151 3.77 21.33 -12.99
N LYS A 152 5.00 20.98 -13.41
CA LYS A 152 6.13 21.91 -13.56
C LYS A 152 5.82 23.04 -14.54
N ALA A 153 5.14 22.75 -15.65
CA ALA A 153 4.80 23.76 -16.66
C ALA A 153 3.76 24.77 -16.14
N ALA A 154 2.73 24.31 -15.42
CA ALA A 154 1.74 25.20 -14.80
C ALA A 154 2.39 26.10 -13.74
N PHE A 155 3.29 25.56 -12.92
CA PHE A 155 4.03 26.32 -11.93
C PHE A 155 4.93 27.38 -12.58
N ALA A 156 5.70 27.03 -13.59
CA ALA A 156 6.53 27.98 -14.35
C ALA A 156 5.69 29.11 -14.95
N LYS A 157 4.53 28.80 -15.56
CA LYS A 157 3.58 29.80 -16.09
C LYS A 157 3.08 30.76 -15.01
N ALA A 158 2.90 30.26 -13.79
CA ALA A 158 2.49 31.08 -12.64
C ALA A 158 3.68 31.78 -11.94
N GLY A 159 4.93 31.64 -12.43
CA GLY A 159 6.13 32.18 -11.78
C GLY A 159 6.36 31.54 -10.40
N LEU A 160 6.20 30.22 -10.32
CA LEU A 160 6.51 29.37 -9.16
C LEU A 160 7.57 28.36 -9.58
N ASP A 161 8.55 28.12 -8.74
CA ASP A 161 9.72 27.28 -9.03
C ASP A 161 9.78 25.96 -8.22
N ARG A 162 8.86 25.79 -7.26
CA ARG A 162 8.79 24.61 -6.39
C ARG A 162 7.38 24.31 -5.91
N ALA A 163 7.19 23.09 -5.41
CA ALA A 163 5.97 22.69 -4.72
C ALA A 163 5.79 23.45 -3.37
N PRO A 164 4.56 23.59 -2.87
CA PRO A 164 4.31 24.14 -1.53
C PRO A 164 4.80 23.19 -0.44
N LYS A 165 5.39 23.76 0.62
CA LYS A 165 5.84 23.02 1.81
C LYS A 165 4.81 23.02 2.93
N THR A 166 3.96 24.05 2.98
CA THR A 166 2.96 24.23 4.03
C THR A 166 1.56 24.36 3.44
N TRP A 167 0.53 24.12 4.26
CA TRP A 167 -0.85 24.34 3.83
C TRP A 167 -1.15 25.79 3.53
N GLU A 168 -0.48 26.73 4.23
CA GLU A 168 -0.54 28.15 3.91
C GLU A 168 -0.01 28.44 2.51
N GLU A 169 1.15 27.84 2.13
CA GLU A 169 1.68 27.95 0.76
C GLU A 169 0.78 27.22 -0.24
N MET A 170 0.19 26.06 0.12
CA MET A 170 -0.74 25.32 -0.74
C MET A 170 -1.89 26.24 -1.18
N GLY A 171 -2.53 26.95 -0.26
CA GLY A 171 -3.58 27.90 -0.57
C GLY A 171 -3.10 29.10 -1.41
N LYS A 172 -1.94 29.68 -1.06
CA LYS A 172 -1.35 30.81 -1.77
C LYS A 172 -0.96 30.45 -3.22
N PHE A 173 -0.27 29.33 -3.40
CA PHE A 173 0.18 28.87 -4.72
C PHE A 173 -1.00 28.47 -5.60
N SER A 174 -2.00 27.79 -5.04
CA SER A 174 -3.22 27.42 -5.76
C SER A 174 -3.96 28.65 -6.31
N LYS A 175 -4.14 29.69 -5.50
CA LYS A 175 -4.76 30.94 -5.94
C LYS A 175 -3.95 31.60 -7.07
N LYS A 176 -2.61 31.60 -6.98
CA LYS A 176 -1.72 32.14 -8.02
C LYS A 176 -1.80 31.34 -9.31
N LEU A 177 -1.85 30.00 -9.24
CA LEU A 177 -2.00 29.12 -10.40
C LEU A 177 -3.33 29.36 -11.13
N ILE A 178 -4.42 29.53 -10.39
CA ILE A 178 -5.74 29.82 -10.95
C ILE A 178 -5.77 31.20 -11.56
N SER A 179 -5.32 32.23 -10.84
CA SER A 179 -5.39 33.66 -11.32
C SER A 179 -4.50 33.93 -12.52
N SER A 180 -3.42 33.18 -12.70
CA SER A 180 -2.54 33.23 -13.87
C SER A 180 -3.09 32.48 -15.08
N GLY A 181 -4.21 31.79 -14.95
CA GLY A 181 -4.77 30.91 -15.97
C GLY A 181 -3.89 29.66 -16.25
N ALA A 182 -3.01 29.29 -15.31
CA ALA A 182 -2.16 28.11 -15.45
C ALA A 182 -2.93 26.81 -15.20
N SER A 183 -4.01 26.85 -14.41
CA SER A 183 -4.88 25.71 -14.14
C SER A 183 -6.29 26.19 -13.75
N GLU A 184 -7.29 25.30 -13.85
CA GLU A 184 -8.67 25.58 -13.43
C GLU A 184 -8.85 25.43 -11.91
N CYS A 185 -8.03 24.59 -11.26
CA CYS A 185 -8.03 24.35 -9.81
C CYS A 185 -6.60 24.19 -9.29
N GLY A 186 -6.42 24.48 -8.00
CA GLY A 186 -5.13 24.37 -7.36
C GLY A 186 -4.70 22.92 -7.21
N PHE A 187 -5.49 22.13 -6.47
CA PHE A 187 -5.17 20.73 -6.24
C PHE A 187 -6.40 19.83 -6.12
N THR A 188 -6.17 18.57 -6.33
CA THR A 188 -7.09 17.47 -6.03
C THR A 188 -6.42 16.41 -5.16
N ILE A 189 -7.18 15.46 -4.63
CA ILE A 189 -6.67 14.40 -3.77
C ILE A 189 -7.18 13.03 -4.20
N GLY A 190 -6.39 12.01 -3.92
CA GLY A 190 -6.83 10.62 -3.89
C GLY A 190 -6.81 10.06 -2.46
N TRP A 191 -7.62 9.02 -2.21
CA TRP A 191 -7.68 8.34 -0.91
C TRP A 191 -7.90 9.29 0.27
N GLN A 192 -8.94 10.11 0.17
CA GLN A 192 -9.17 11.29 1.00
C GLN A 192 -9.03 11.07 2.52
N SER A 193 -9.59 10.00 3.10
CA SER A 193 -9.46 9.72 4.54
C SER A 193 -8.01 9.39 4.92
N TRP A 194 -7.34 8.57 4.10
CA TRP A 194 -5.96 8.19 4.33
C TRP A 194 -4.99 9.38 4.21
N SER A 195 -5.19 10.23 3.18
CA SER A 195 -4.33 11.39 2.95
C SER A 195 -4.62 12.54 3.91
N MET A 196 -5.91 12.87 4.16
CA MET A 196 -6.32 14.10 4.85
C MET A 196 -6.66 13.91 6.33
N LEU A 197 -6.76 12.70 6.84
CA LEU A 197 -6.96 12.43 8.27
C LEU A 197 -5.86 11.55 8.84
N GLU A 198 -5.64 10.36 8.29
CA GLU A 198 -4.70 9.38 8.84
C GLU A 198 -3.25 9.87 8.71
N ASN A 199 -2.77 10.17 7.50
CA ASN A 199 -1.43 10.74 7.28
C ASN A 199 -1.30 12.18 7.76
N PHE A 200 -2.39 12.97 7.73
CA PHE A 200 -2.40 14.28 8.35
C PHE A 200 -2.08 14.20 9.85
N SER A 201 -2.71 13.27 10.57
CA SER A 201 -2.49 13.08 12.00
C SER A 201 -1.02 12.75 12.30
N THR A 202 -0.46 11.77 11.58
CA THR A 202 0.91 11.32 11.81
C THR A 202 1.94 12.37 11.40
N TRP A 203 1.68 13.09 10.31
CA TRP A 203 2.54 14.16 9.81
C TRP A 203 2.63 15.37 10.75
N HIS A 204 1.56 15.61 11.52
CA HIS A 204 1.50 16.67 12.55
C HIS A 204 1.73 16.15 13.98
N ASP A 205 2.08 14.87 14.14
CA ASP A 205 2.26 14.20 15.43
C ASP A 205 1.07 14.37 16.40
N VAL A 206 -0.14 14.29 15.87
CA VAL A 206 -1.37 14.34 16.66
C VAL A 206 -2.09 12.99 16.63
N ALA A 207 -2.70 12.61 17.74
CA ALA A 207 -3.37 11.32 17.85
C ALA A 207 -4.58 11.25 16.89
N PHE A 208 -4.67 10.16 16.12
CA PHE A 208 -5.86 9.78 15.36
C PHE A 208 -6.84 8.99 16.24
N ALA A 209 -6.29 8.13 17.09
CA ALA A 209 -7.03 7.37 18.10
C ALA A 209 -6.22 7.25 19.39
N THR A 210 -6.89 6.93 20.50
CA THR A 210 -6.25 6.64 21.79
C THR A 210 -5.43 5.34 21.75
N LYS A 211 -4.78 4.98 22.85
CA LYS A 211 -4.02 3.72 22.97
C LYS A 211 -2.96 3.59 21.84
N GLU A 212 -2.22 4.66 21.60
CA GLU A 212 -1.19 4.68 20.55
C GLU A 212 -1.77 4.27 19.19
N ASN A 213 -2.87 4.86 18.78
CA ASN A 213 -3.62 4.52 17.58
C ASN A 213 -4.04 3.03 17.51
N GLY A 214 -4.38 2.43 18.66
CA GLY A 214 -4.85 1.05 18.78
C GLY A 214 -3.75 0.00 18.97
N PHE A 215 -2.48 0.38 19.00
CA PHE A 215 -1.39 -0.57 19.26
C PHE A 215 -1.36 -1.06 20.71
N ALA A 216 -1.78 -0.22 21.66
CA ALA A 216 -1.74 -0.53 23.10
C ALA A 216 -3.03 -1.15 23.66
N GLY A 217 -4.07 -1.35 22.84
CA GLY A 217 -5.27 -2.05 23.30
C GLY A 217 -6.49 -1.92 22.39
N LEU A 218 -7.43 -2.86 22.57
CA LEU A 218 -8.66 -2.91 21.77
C LEU A 218 -9.71 -1.88 22.24
N ASP A 219 -9.56 -1.35 23.45
CA ASP A 219 -10.42 -0.32 24.05
C ASP A 219 -10.09 1.10 23.53
N THR A 220 -9.50 1.17 22.34
CA THR A 220 -9.15 2.41 21.66
C THR A 220 -10.39 3.18 21.18
N GLU A 221 -10.27 4.52 21.13
CA GLU A 221 -11.31 5.44 20.65
C GLU A 221 -10.71 6.46 19.69
N PHE A 222 -11.48 6.89 18.70
CA PHE A 222 -11.08 7.96 17.79
C PHE A 222 -11.08 9.32 18.48
N VAL A 223 -10.11 10.18 18.11
CA VAL A 223 -9.94 11.54 18.61
C VAL A 223 -9.60 12.54 17.48
N PHE A 224 -9.84 12.17 16.23
CA PHE A 224 -9.54 12.99 15.04
C PHE A 224 -10.57 14.12 14.78
N ASP A 225 -11.39 14.46 15.76
CA ASP A 225 -12.23 15.66 15.80
C ASP A 225 -11.62 16.80 16.62
N SER A 226 -10.31 16.76 16.87
CA SER A 226 -9.54 17.77 17.57
C SER A 226 -9.59 19.14 16.84
N PRO A 227 -9.29 20.26 17.51
CA PRO A 227 -9.31 21.59 16.86
C PRO A 227 -8.44 21.66 15.60
N LEU A 228 -7.30 20.96 15.54
CA LEU A 228 -6.42 20.96 14.38
C LEU A 228 -7.04 20.19 13.20
N HIS A 229 -7.66 19.03 13.44
CA HIS A 229 -8.36 18.26 12.41
C HIS A 229 -9.57 19.05 11.87
N VAL A 230 -10.36 19.64 12.77
CA VAL A 230 -11.52 20.49 12.38
C VAL A 230 -11.06 21.66 11.53
N LYS A 231 -9.99 22.38 11.94
CA LYS A 231 -9.40 23.48 11.15
C LYS A 231 -9.00 23.00 9.76
N HIS A 232 -8.31 21.88 9.65
CA HIS A 232 -7.80 21.35 8.38
C HIS A 232 -8.96 20.98 7.43
N ILE A 233 -9.90 20.19 7.90
CA ILE A 233 -11.03 19.72 7.07
C ILE A 233 -11.97 20.86 6.71
N GLN A 234 -12.18 21.84 7.60
CA GLN A 234 -12.97 23.04 7.28
C GLN A 234 -12.27 23.88 6.22
N GLN A 235 -10.96 24.05 6.30
CA GLN A 235 -10.20 24.78 5.27
C GLN A 235 -10.30 24.12 3.90
N LEU A 236 -10.28 22.78 3.82
CA LEU A 236 -10.51 22.08 2.56
C LEU A 236 -11.93 22.32 2.02
N ALA A 237 -12.94 22.32 2.89
CA ALA A 237 -14.32 22.63 2.51
C ALA A 237 -14.48 24.08 1.99
N ASP A 238 -13.78 25.03 2.60
CA ASP A 238 -13.78 26.42 2.13
C ASP A 238 -13.04 26.56 0.80
N TRP A 239 -11.91 25.89 0.63
CA TRP A 239 -11.17 25.84 -0.64
C TRP A 239 -11.91 25.13 -1.77
N GLN A 240 -12.79 24.20 -1.45
CA GLN A 240 -13.67 23.55 -2.45
C GLN A 240 -14.61 24.56 -3.10
N LYS A 241 -15.10 25.57 -2.36
CA LYS A 241 -15.98 26.62 -2.89
C LYS A 241 -15.27 27.52 -3.91
N ASP A 242 -13.97 27.75 -3.70
CA ASP A 242 -13.14 28.67 -4.50
C ASP A 242 -12.29 27.95 -5.56
N ASN A 243 -12.51 26.66 -5.83
CA ASN A 243 -11.67 25.80 -6.69
C ASN A 243 -10.18 25.75 -6.33
N VAL A 244 -9.77 26.21 -5.16
CA VAL A 244 -8.43 26.01 -4.63
C VAL A 244 -8.19 24.52 -4.42
N PHE A 245 -9.17 23.83 -3.86
CA PHE A 245 -9.29 22.38 -3.80
C PHE A 245 -10.48 21.93 -4.63
N ARG A 246 -10.32 20.83 -5.39
CA ARG A 246 -11.43 20.19 -6.12
C ARG A 246 -11.45 18.70 -5.79
N TYR A 247 -12.51 18.27 -5.10
CA TYR A 247 -12.75 16.87 -4.83
C TYR A 247 -13.23 16.16 -6.11
N GLY A 248 -12.54 15.08 -6.50
CA GLY A 248 -12.83 14.34 -7.74
C GLY A 248 -13.47 12.97 -7.53
N GLY A 249 -13.73 12.57 -6.28
CA GLY A 249 -14.28 11.25 -5.94
C GLY A 249 -13.35 10.43 -5.05
N ARG A 250 -13.79 9.22 -4.70
CA ARG A 250 -13.06 8.32 -3.80
C ARG A 250 -11.86 7.68 -4.47
N ARG A 251 -10.89 7.21 -3.68
CA ARG A 251 -9.71 6.47 -4.14
C ARG A 251 -8.94 7.25 -5.21
N GLY A 252 -8.92 6.76 -6.45
CA GLY A 252 -8.23 7.40 -7.56
C GLY A 252 -9.14 8.20 -8.51
N ASP A 253 -10.41 8.40 -8.18
CA ASP A 253 -11.38 9.05 -9.08
C ASP A 253 -11.01 10.51 -9.40
N GLY A 254 -10.29 11.19 -8.50
CA GLY A 254 -9.75 12.54 -8.71
C GLY A 254 -8.52 12.61 -9.62
N ASN A 255 -7.87 11.49 -9.92
CA ASN A 255 -6.62 11.45 -10.68
C ASN A 255 -6.70 12.12 -12.07
N PRO A 256 -7.79 11.96 -12.85
CA PRO A 256 -7.90 12.61 -14.15
C PRO A 256 -7.83 14.15 -14.08
N LEU A 257 -8.28 14.77 -12.98
CA LEU A 257 -8.20 16.21 -12.81
C LEU A 257 -6.75 16.73 -12.87
N PHE A 258 -5.80 15.99 -12.35
CA PHE A 258 -4.37 16.30 -12.45
C PHE A 258 -3.80 15.83 -13.79
N ALA A 259 -4.05 14.58 -14.18
CA ALA A 259 -3.46 13.99 -15.39
C ALA A 259 -3.82 14.77 -16.68
N GLU A 260 -5.01 15.38 -16.72
CA GLU A 260 -5.47 16.26 -17.81
C GLU A 260 -5.00 17.72 -17.65
N GLY A 261 -4.31 18.07 -16.57
CA GLY A 261 -3.82 19.42 -16.29
C GLY A 261 -4.89 20.39 -15.78
N LYS A 262 -6.10 19.94 -15.43
CA LYS A 262 -7.16 20.78 -14.86
C LYS A 262 -6.77 21.31 -13.48
N CYS A 263 -6.29 20.45 -12.59
CA CYS A 263 -5.66 20.86 -11.33
C CYS A 263 -4.14 20.81 -11.45
N ALA A 264 -3.47 21.80 -10.89
CA ALA A 264 -2.01 21.90 -10.95
C ALA A 264 -1.27 20.96 -10.02
N MET A 265 -1.94 20.42 -8.99
CA MET A 265 -1.37 19.50 -8.02
C MET A 265 -2.33 18.34 -7.73
N LEU A 266 -1.74 17.21 -7.30
CA LEU A 266 -2.46 16.03 -6.82
C LEU A 266 -1.76 15.50 -5.56
N ILE A 267 -2.51 15.34 -4.48
CA ILE A 267 -2.05 14.57 -3.31
C ILE A 267 -2.57 13.14 -3.48
N ASN A 268 -1.66 12.18 -3.63
CA ASN A 268 -2.03 10.78 -3.78
C ASN A 268 -0.86 9.86 -3.39
N SER A 269 -1.14 8.56 -3.33
CA SER A 269 -0.14 7.52 -3.14
C SER A 269 1.06 7.69 -4.08
N SER A 270 2.26 7.57 -3.56
CA SER A 270 3.49 7.53 -4.36
C SER A 270 3.45 6.45 -5.46
N ALA A 271 2.71 5.36 -5.21
CA ALA A 271 2.49 4.29 -6.17
C ALA A 271 1.80 4.74 -7.47
N TYR A 272 1.12 5.89 -7.46
CA TYR A 272 0.47 6.41 -8.67
C TYR A 272 1.47 7.02 -9.68
N TYR A 273 2.73 7.18 -9.29
CA TYR A 273 3.79 7.72 -10.18
C TYR A 273 3.83 6.99 -11.54
N GLY A 274 3.85 5.65 -11.54
CA GLY A 274 3.88 4.86 -12.78
C GLY A 274 2.65 5.06 -13.67
N GLY A 275 1.49 5.35 -13.07
CA GLY A 275 0.28 5.75 -13.79
C GLY A 275 0.39 7.14 -14.40
N LEU A 276 0.95 8.10 -13.66
CA LEU A 276 1.14 9.49 -14.14
C LEU A 276 2.10 9.55 -15.32
N VAL A 277 3.22 8.83 -15.29
CA VAL A 277 4.17 8.76 -16.43
C VAL A 277 3.47 8.34 -17.73
N LYS A 278 2.45 7.46 -17.64
CA LYS A 278 1.70 6.97 -18.80
C LYS A 278 0.54 7.90 -19.21
N SER A 279 -0.03 8.67 -18.27
CA SER A 279 -1.27 9.42 -18.48
C SER A 279 -1.09 10.93 -18.65
N THR A 280 0.00 11.52 -18.15
CA THR A 280 0.26 12.97 -18.28
C THR A 280 1.00 13.29 -19.58
N LYS A 281 0.73 14.51 -20.12
CA LYS A 281 1.44 15.07 -21.29
C LYS A 281 2.38 16.21 -20.89
N PHE A 282 2.66 16.36 -19.62
CA PHE A 282 3.51 17.41 -19.06
C PHE A 282 4.46 16.83 -18.02
N ASP A 283 5.58 17.50 -17.80
CA ASP A 283 6.51 17.14 -16.75
C ASP A 283 5.93 17.47 -15.38
N PHE A 284 6.07 16.54 -14.45
CA PHE A 284 5.65 16.72 -13.07
C PHE A 284 6.78 16.46 -12.09
N GLY A 285 6.71 17.11 -10.95
CA GLY A 285 7.59 16.86 -9.81
C GLY A 285 6.84 16.12 -8.70
N THR A 286 7.58 15.54 -7.79
CA THR A 286 7.07 14.93 -6.55
C THR A 286 7.63 15.68 -5.35
N SER A 287 6.81 15.94 -4.34
CA SER A 287 7.19 16.62 -3.09
C SER A 287 6.53 15.97 -1.88
N GLN A 288 7.07 16.22 -0.71
CA GLN A 288 6.48 15.81 0.56
C GLN A 288 5.10 16.44 0.76
N LEU A 289 4.32 15.86 1.69
CA LEU A 289 3.05 16.43 2.13
C LEU A 289 3.26 17.82 2.75
N PRO A 290 2.33 18.76 2.55
CA PRO A 290 2.35 20.02 3.26
C PRO A 290 1.94 19.84 4.72
N TYR A 291 2.44 20.72 5.58
CA TYR A 291 2.07 20.77 6.98
C TYR A 291 1.59 22.18 7.36
N TRP A 292 0.83 22.30 8.45
CA TRP A 292 0.46 23.60 9.01
C TRP A 292 1.65 24.16 9.80
N ALA A 293 2.32 25.19 9.27
CA ALA A 293 3.41 25.86 9.98
C ALA A 293 2.95 26.54 11.27
N SER A 294 1.66 26.88 11.36
CA SER A 294 1.03 27.37 12.58
C SER A 294 0.80 26.31 13.67
N ALA A 295 0.93 25.02 13.35
CA ALA A 295 0.74 23.92 14.29
C ALA A 295 2.06 23.22 14.70
N VAL A 296 2.98 23.04 13.75
CA VAL A 296 4.27 22.39 13.98
C VAL A 296 5.36 23.14 13.24
N SER A 297 6.57 23.22 13.82
CA SER A 297 7.72 23.86 13.16
C SER A 297 8.26 23.02 12.00
N GLU A 298 8.13 21.70 12.11
CA GLU A 298 8.52 20.71 11.10
C GLU A 298 7.65 19.46 11.25
N PRO A 299 7.40 18.74 10.16
CA PRO A 299 6.56 17.54 10.23
C PRO A 299 7.29 16.37 10.89
N GLN A 300 6.53 15.37 11.32
CA GLN A 300 7.00 14.08 11.80
C GLN A 300 7.20 13.12 10.62
N ASN A 301 6.91 11.85 10.71
CA ASN A 301 6.91 10.92 9.60
C ASN A 301 5.48 10.64 9.10
N SER A 302 5.35 10.32 7.82
CA SER A 302 4.11 9.75 7.28
C SER A 302 4.04 8.24 7.54
N ILE A 303 2.83 7.67 7.44
CA ILE A 303 2.63 6.22 7.55
C ILE A 303 2.38 5.58 6.20
N ILE A 304 2.61 4.26 6.17
CA ILE A 304 2.36 3.47 4.98
C ILE A 304 0.88 3.40 4.64
N GLY A 305 0.63 3.23 3.36
CA GLY A 305 -0.54 2.60 2.78
C GLY A 305 -0.10 1.48 1.86
N GLY A 306 -1.06 0.78 1.28
CA GLY A 306 -0.79 -0.36 0.42
C GLY A 306 -1.12 -1.68 1.11
N ALA A 307 -0.37 -2.74 0.86
CA ALA A 307 -0.79 -4.06 1.30
C ALA A 307 0.37 -5.01 1.59
N THR A 308 0.02 -6.08 2.27
CA THR A 308 0.89 -7.15 2.73
C THR A 308 0.30 -8.50 2.35
N LEU A 309 1.13 -9.54 2.27
CA LEU A 309 0.76 -10.89 1.91
C LEU A 309 0.53 -11.73 3.18
N TRP A 310 -0.71 -12.11 3.40
CA TRP A 310 -1.12 -12.98 4.51
C TRP A 310 -1.21 -14.42 4.04
N VAL A 311 -0.65 -15.34 4.80
CA VAL A 311 -0.77 -16.78 4.56
C VAL A 311 -1.98 -17.31 5.31
N LEU A 312 -2.85 -18.03 4.61
CA LEU A 312 -4.04 -18.64 5.18
C LEU A 312 -3.79 -20.12 5.51
N LYS A 313 -4.30 -20.59 6.66
CA LYS A 313 -4.24 -22.00 7.03
C LYS A 313 -5.21 -22.82 6.18
N GLY A 314 -4.91 -24.13 6.04
CA GLY A 314 -5.71 -25.12 5.32
C GLY A 314 -4.97 -25.80 4.18
N GLY A 315 -3.77 -25.35 3.84
CA GLY A 315 -2.88 -26.01 2.90
C GLY A 315 -2.10 -27.17 3.55
N THR A 316 -1.45 -27.97 2.72
CA THR A 316 -0.54 -29.05 3.10
C THR A 316 0.83 -28.51 3.47
N LYS A 317 1.66 -29.33 4.13
CA LYS A 317 3.04 -28.98 4.47
C LYS A 317 3.87 -28.64 3.22
N ASP A 318 3.64 -29.35 2.12
CA ASP A 318 4.37 -29.14 0.87
C ASP A 318 3.96 -27.83 0.19
N GLU A 319 2.68 -27.50 0.15
CA GLU A 319 2.20 -26.22 -0.34
C GLU A 319 2.79 -25.04 0.45
N TYR A 320 2.89 -25.15 1.79
CA TYR A 320 3.53 -24.12 2.61
C TYR A 320 5.03 -23.97 2.38
N LYS A 321 5.75 -25.04 2.04
CA LYS A 321 7.15 -24.92 1.58
C LYS A 321 7.25 -24.10 0.30
N GLY A 322 6.32 -24.31 -0.64
CA GLY A 322 6.25 -23.51 -1.85
C GLY A 322 5.91 -22.05 -1.58
N VAL A 323 4.96 -21.78 -0.67
CA VAL A 323 4.64 -20.41 -0.23
C VAL A 323 5.87 -19.75 0.39
N ALA A 324 6.59 -20.43 1.25
CA ALA A 324 7.80 -19.90 1.88
C ALA A 324 8.91 -19.62 0.86
N LYS A 325 9.15 -20.51 -0.12
CA LYS A 325 10.05 -20.24 -1.26
C LYS A 325 9.62 -19.02 -2.05
N PHE A 326 8.32 -18.85 -2.31
CA PHE A 326 7.81 -17.68 -3.00
C PHE A 326 8.05 -16.40 -2.19
N MET A 327 7.86 -16.41 -0.87
CA MET A 327 8.13 -15.25 -0.03
C MET A 327 9.62 -14.90 0.05
N THR A 328 10.51 -15.90 0.06
CA THR A 328 11.95 -15.68 -0.08
C THR A 328 12.28 -15.03 -1.42
N TYR A 329 11.70 -15.51 -2.52
CA TYR A 329 11.86 -14.92 -3.85
C TYR A 329 11.33 -13.48 -3.91
N MET A 330 10.17 -13.22 -3.30
CA MET A 330 9.60 -11.87 -3.22
C MET A 330 10.47 -10.88 -2.43
N SER A 331 11.33 -11.39 -1.53
CA SER A 331 12.27 -10.59 -0.73
C SER A 331 13.66 -10.48 -1.37
N ASP A 332 13.85 -11.05 -2.55
CA ASP A 332 15.09 -10.93 -3.32
C ASP A 332 15.34 -9.47 -3.73
N VAL A 333 16.59 -9.04 -3.65
CA VAL A 333 16.99 -7.65 -3.92
C VAL A 333 16.62 -7.19 -5.34
N PHE A 334 16.75 -8.06 -6.34
CA PHE A 334 16.43 -7.71 -7.73
C PHE A 334 14.92 -7.68 -7.97
N VAL A 335 14.16 -8.58 -7.34
CA VAL A 335 12.69 -8.58 -7.40
C VAL A 335 12.14 -7.32 -6.76
N GLN A 336 12.66 -6.92 -5.59
CA GLN A 336 12.26 -5.71 -4.91
C GLN A 336 12.68 -4.45 -5.69
N THR A 337 13.87 -4.43 -6.25
CA THR A 337 14.34 -3.33 -7.11
C THR A 337 13.45 -3.19 -8.35
N TYR A 338 13.16 -4.30 -9.04
CA TYR A 338 12.23 -4.29 -10.17
C TYR A 338 10.87 -3.72 -9.77
N TRP A 339 10.29 -4.21 -8.66
CA TRP A 339 8.95 -3.81 -8.21
C TRP A 339 8.88 -2.31 -7.94
N HIS A 340 9.74 -1.79 -7.07
CA HIS A 340 9.64 -0.39 -6.68
C HIS A 340 10.03 0.59 -7.81
N GLN A 341 11.00 0.24 -8.67
CA GLN A 341 11.41 1.11 -9.78
C GLN A 341 10.36 1.18 -10.89
N ASN A 342 9.58 0.12 -11.11
CA ASN A 342 8.56 0.10 -12.16
C ASN A 342 7.16 0.54 -11.69
N THR A 343 6.95 0.72 -10.39
CA THR A 343 5.63 1.09 -9.86
C THR A 343 5.59 2.48 -9.25
N GLY A 344 6.33 2.77 -8.24
CA GLY A 344 6.26 3.97 -7.39
C GLY A 344 5.98 3.59 -5.94
N TYR A 345 5.81 2.29 -5.67
CA TYR A 345 5.89 1.77 -4.32
C TYR A 345 7.31 1.97 -3.77
N VAL A 346 7.44 2.05 -2.46
CA VAL A 346 8.76 2.09 -1.82
C VAL A 346 9.37 0.68 -1.80
N PRO A 347 10.72 0.56 -1.78
CA PRO A 347 11.36 -0.71 -1.49
C PRO A 347 10.98 -1.18 -0.09
N ILE A 348 10.83 -2.49 0.11
CA ILE A 348 10.50 -3.04 1.42
C ILE A 348 11.74 -3.57 2.16
N THR A 349 12.87 -3.78 1.46
CA THR A 349 14.14 -4.25 2.05
C THR A 349 15.22 -3.17 2.00
N ASN A 350 16.09 -3.18 3.00
CA ASN A 350 17.24 -2.25 3.08
C ASN A 350 18.18 -2.43 1.89
N GLU A 351 18.43 -3.68 1.47
CA GLU A 351 19.33 -3.96 0.35
C GLU A 351 18.79 -3.38 -0.98
N ALA A 352 17.49 -3.51 -1.25
CA ALA A 352 16.88 -2.95 -2.46
C ALA A 352 16.91 -1.40 -2.46
N TYR A 353 16.72 -0.78 -1.29
CA TYR A 353 16.85 0.66 -1.14
C TYR A 353 18.28 1.12 -1.41
N GLU A 354 19.28 0.49 -0.77
CA GLU A 354 20.68 0.85 -0.97
C GLU A 354 21.16 0.56 -2.40
N LEU A 355 20.76 -0.56 -3.00
CA LEU A 355 21.07 -0.85 -4.41
C LEU A 355 20.54 0.25 -5.34
N THR A 356 19.30 0.68 -5.12
CA THR A 356 18.68 1.74 -5.93
C THR A 356 19.36 3.08 -5.73
N LYS A 357 19.66 3.45 -4.48
CA LYS A 357 20.36 4.68 -4.12
C LYS A 357 21.75 4.76 -4.76
N ASN A 358 22.50 3.64 -4.74
CA ASN A 358 23.85 3.54 -5.28
C ASN A 358 23.88 3.39 -6.81
N SER A 359 22.76 3.10 -7.47
CA SER A 359 22.67 2.94 -8.93
C SER A 359 22.41 4.21 -9.73
N ASP A 360 22.51 5.39 -9.10
CA ASP A 360 22.16 6.68 -9.71
C ASP A 360 20.68 6.81 -10.15
N TYR A 361 19.82 5.89 -9.69
CA TYR A 361 18.41 5.87 -10.08
C TYR A 361 17.67 7.13 -9.63
N TYR A 362 17.84 7.56 -8.39
CA TYR A 362 17.14 8.73 -7.84
C TYR A 362 17.62 10.04 -8.45
N ASN A 363 18.88 10.15 -8.85
CA ASN A 363 19.38 11.31 -9.59
C ASN A 363 18.75 11.44 -10.98
N LYS A 364 18.52 10.31 -11.64
CA LYS A 364 17.85 10.26 -12.96
C LYS A 364 16.33 10.35 -12.88
N ASN A 365 15.75 10.06 -11.72
CA ASN A 365 14.32 10.03 -11.48
C ASN A 365 13.98 10.88 -10.25
N GLU A 366 14.14 12.19 -10.38
CA GLU A 366 13.96 13.17 -9.31
C GLU A 366 12.60 13.00 -8.60
N GLY A 367 12.65 13.00 -7.26
CA GLY A 367 11.46 12.89 -6.40
C GLY A 367 10.93 11.47 -6.19
N ARG A 368 11.59 10.45 -6.77
CA ARG A 368 11.21 9.04 -6.53
C ARG A 368 11.59 8.54 -5.14
N ASP A 369 12.49 9.21 -4.45
CA ASP A 369 12.90 8.97 -3.08
C ASP A 369 12.05 9.71 -2.03
N VAL A 370 11.23 10.67 -2.44
CA VAL A 370 10.42 11.50 -1.53
C VAL A 370 9.58 10.65 -0.56
N ALA A 371 8.95 9.58 -1.06
CA ALA A 371 8.11 8.71 -0.25
C ALA A 371 8.91 8.01 0.87
N ILE A 372 10.06 7.41 0.56
CA ILE A 372 10.88 6.72 1.56
C ILE A 372 11.51 7.71 2.55
N ILE A 373 11.96 8.86 2.08
CA ILE A 373 12.49 9.93 2.93
C ILE A 373 11.41 10.40 3.91
N GLN A 374 10.19 10.70 3.41
CA GLN A 374 9.08 11.17 4.23
C GLN A 374 8.66 10.17 5.33
N MET A 375 8.71 8.89 5.03
CA MET A 375 8.39 7.82 6.00
C MET A 375 9.49 7.58 7.03
N SER A 376 10.76 7.85 6.68
CA SER A 376 11.93 7.46 7.47
C SER A 376 12.70 8.66 8.06
N SER A 377 12.20 9.88 7.87
CA SER A 377 12.90 11.11 8.28
C SER A 377 13.13 11.23 9.79
N LYS A 378 12.23 10.66 10.58
CA LYS A 378 12.28 10.68 12.04
C LYS A 378 11.86 9.32 12.61
N PRO A 379 12.33 8.95 13.81
CA PRO A 379 11.81 7.80 14.54
C PRO A 379 10.30 7.98 14.79
N PRO A 380 9.49 6.94 14.61
CA PRO A 380 8.05 7.01 14.85
C PRO A 380 7.74 7.31 16.34
N THR A 381 6.71 8.13 16.56
CA THR A 381 6.11 8.36 17.88
C THR A 381 4.92 7.43 18.11
N SER A 382 4.27 7.54 19.28
CA SER A 382 2.99 6.86 19.54
C SER A 382 1.87 7.28 18.58
N ASN A 383 1.96 8.47 17.98
CA ASN A 383 0.98 9.00 17.02
C ASN A 383 1.33 8.67 15.56
N SER A 384 2.59 8.33 15.26
CA SER A 384 3.07 8.23 13.88
C SER A 384 3.63 6.85 13.48
N LYS A 385 3.54 5.84 14.35
CA LYS A 385 3.99 4.47 14.04
C LYS A 385 2.99 3.66 13.20
N GLY A 386 1.79 4.17 12.97
CA GLY A 386 0.72 3.51 12.19
C GLY A 386 -0.62 3.52 12.91
N LEU A 387 -1.56 2.73 12.36
CA LEU A 387 -2.91 2.56 12.90
C LEU A 387 -3.23 1.06 13.00
N ARG A 388 -3.71 0.61 14.17
CA ARG A 388 -4.08 -0.79 14.41
C ARG A 388 -5.51 -0.87 14.95
N LEU A 389 -6.46 -0.66 14.07
CA LEU A 389 -7.86 -0.43 14.40
C LEU A 389 -8.75 -1.53 13.81
N GLY A 390 -9.58 -2.14 14.66
CA GLY A 390 -10.52 -3.17 14.22
C GLY A 390 -11.67 -2.60 13.38
N ASN A 391 -12.23 -3.39 12.46
CA ASN A 391 -13.28 -2.99 11.52
C ASN A 391 -12.93 -1.73 10.69
N PHE A 392 -11.64 -1.42 10.52
CA PHE A 392 -11.22 -0.13 9.97
C PHE A 392 -11.57 0.00 8.48
N VAL A 393 -11.78 -1.09 7.75
CA VAL A 393 -12.31 -1.06 6.37
C VAL A 393 -13.67 -0.37 6.33
N GLN A 394 -14.62 -0.78 7.18
CA GLN A 394 -15.94 -0.17 7.27
C GLN A 394 -15.90 1.25 7.86
N ILE A 395 -14.98 1.47 8.81
CA ILE A 395 -14.80 2.81 9.41
C ILE A 395 -14.29 3.79 8.36
N ARG A 396 -13.35 3.39 7.49
CA ARG A 396 -12.86 4.25 6.39
C ARG A 396 -13.97 4.64 5.43
N ASP A 397 -14.97 3.78 5.19
CA ASP A 397 -16.16 4.16 4.41
C ASP A 397 -16.97 5.24 5.12
N ILE A 398 -17.16 5.15 6.46
CA ILE A 398 -17.81 6.21 7.26
C ILE A 398 -17.03 7.52 7.16
N LEU A 399 -15.69 7.49 7.29
CA LEU A 399 -14.85 8.68 7.14
C LEU A 399 -15.06 9.33 5.77
N ASN A 400 -15.09 8.53 4.71
CA ASN A 400 -15.30 9.04 3.37
C ASN A 400 -16.69 9.68 3.20
N GLU A 401 -17.75 9.07 3.73
CA GLU A 401 -19.11 9.63 3.71
C GLU A 401 -19.18 10.99 4.39
N GLU A 402 -18.59 11.12 5.58
CA GLU A 402 -18.64 12.37 6.34
C GLU A 402 -17.78 13.47 5.69
N LEU A 403 -16.59 13.14 5.16
CA LEU A 403 -15.78 14.07 4.42
C LEU A 403 -16.51 14.59 3.16
N GLU A 404 -17.17 13.69 2.41
CA GLU A 404 -17.98 14.07 1.25
C GLU A 404 -19.14 15.00 1.64
N ALA A 405 -19.82 14.72 2.75
CA ALA A 405 -20.89 15.58 3.26
C ALA A 405 -20.39 16.98 3.65
N ILE A 406 -19.18 17.05 4.24
CA ILE A 406 -18.53 18.33 4.60
C ILE A 406 -18.17 19.12 3.32
N TRP A 407 -17.50 18.50 2.37
CA TRP A 407 -17.07 19.17 1.14
C TRP A 407 -18.25 19.53 0.21
N ALA A 408 -19.35 18.79 0.29
CA ALA A 408 -20.61 19.16 -0.37
C ALA A 408 -21.38 20.29 0.36
N GLY A 409 -20.85 20.81 1.48
CA GLY A 409 -21.48 21.88 2.26
C GLY A 409 -22.71 21.45 3.06
N LYS A 410 -22.96 20.12 3.20
CA LYS A 410 -24.10 19.59 3.96
C LYS A 410 -23.87 19.60 5.47
N LYS A 411 -22.61 19.59 5.90
CA LYS A 411 -22.16 19.61 7.30
C LYS A 411 -20.96 20.56 7.46
N THR A 412 -20.79 21.13 8.64
CA THR A 412 -19.50 21.72 9.04
C THR A 412 -18.49 20.62 9.35
N ALA A 413 -17.19 20.92 9.28
CA ALA A 413 -16.15 19.95 9.65
C ALA A 413 -16.31 19.44 11.10
N LYS A 414 -16.66 20.33 12.03
CA LYS A 414 -16.90 19.95 13.45
C LYS A 414 -18.01 18.90 13.58
N VAL A 415 -19.13 19.09 12.89
CA VAL A 415 -20.27 18.16 12.93
C VAL A 415 -19.90 16.84 12.25
N GLY A 416 -19.38 16.89 11.02
CA GLY A 416 -19.08 15.67 10.27
C GLY A 416 -17.98 14.83 10.91
N LEU A 417 -16.91 15.44 11.44
CA LEU A 417 -15.85 14.69 12.14
C LEU A 417 -16.38 14.11 13.46
N GLY A 418 -17.20 14.84 14.22
CA GLY A 418 -17.85 14.32 15.44
C GLY A 418 -18.78 13.13 15.14
N ASP A 419 -19.56 13.19 14.04
CA ASP A 419 -20.38 12.06 13.58
C ASP A 419 -19.51 10.86 13.16
N ALA A 420 -18.41 11.10 12.45
CA ALA A 420 -17.46 10.07 12.06
C ALA A 420 -16.83 9.37 13.29
N VAL A 421 -16.39 10.14 14.29
CA VAL A 421 -15.87 9.63 15.56
C VAL A 421 -16.93 8.78 16.27
N SER A 422 -18.16 9.28 16.42
CA SER A 422 -19.24 8.55 17.08
C SER A 422 -19.59 7.24 16.36
N ARG A 423 -19.75 7.27 15.04
CA ARG A 423 -20.08 6.10 14.22
C ARG A 423 -18.92 5.09 14.23
N GLY A 424 -17.68 5.58 14.09
CA GLY A 424 -16.46 4.76 14.10
C GLY A 424 -16.27 4.05 15.45
N ASN A 425 -16.44 4.76 16.56
CA ASN A 425 -16.31 4.19 17.91
C ASN A 425 -17.32 3.05 18.18
N LYS A 426 -18.53 3.11 17.60
CA LYS A 426 -19.47 1.98 17.68
C LYS A 426 -18.90 0.71 17.04
N LEU A 427 -18.21 0.84 15.91
CA LEU A 427 -17.56 -0.29 15.24
C LEU A 427 -16.32 -0.77 15.99
N LEU A 428 -15.52 0.12 16.59
CA LEU A 428 -14.41 -0.27 17.46
C LEU A 428 -14.92 -1.05 18.69
N ARG A 429 -15.96 -0.59 19.38
CA ARG A 429 -16.57 -1.34 20.49
C ARG A 429 -17.14 -2.70 20.07
N LYS A 430 -17.69 -2.80 18.85
CA LYS A 430 -18.14 -4.09 18.31
C LYS A 430 -16.96 -5.05 18.10
N PHE A 431 -15.86 -4.56 17.53
CA PHE A 431 -14.65 -5.35 17.30
C PHE A 431 -14.02 -5.81 18.64
N GLU A 432 -13.90 -4.91 19.58
CA GLU A 432 -13.37 -5.19 20.92
C GLU A 432 -14.14 -6.33 21.60
N ARG A 433 -15.49 -6.22 21.68
CA ARG A 433 -16.33 -7.28 22.28
C ARG A 433 -16.18 -8.65 21.61
N ALA A 434 -15.91 -8.69 20.33
CA ALA A 434 -15.76 -9.92 19.57
C ALA A 434 -14.35 -10.56 19.71
N ASN A 435 -13.36 -9.81 20.24
CA ASN A 435 -11.95 -10.22 20.23
C ASN A 435 -11.24 -10.09 21.60
N ARG A 436 -12.00 -9.81 22.67
CA ARG A 436 -11.56 -9.92 24.05
C ARG A 436 -11.34 -11.37 24.50
#